data_3ae261d2f0fa003b60b7058d042d006e
#
_entry.id   3ae261d2f0fa003b60b7058d042d006e
#
_cell.length_a   1.000
_cell.length_b   1.000
_cell.length_c   1.000
_cell.angle_alpha   90.00
_cell.angle_beta   90.00
_cell.angle_gamma   90.00
#
_symmetry.space_group_name_H-M   'P 1'
#
loop_
_entity.id
_entity.type
_entity.pdbx_description
1 polymer ?
#
loop_
_entity_poly.entity_id
_entity_poly.type
_entity_poly.pdbx_seq_one_letter_code
_entity_poly.pdbx_strand_id
1 'polypeptide(L)'
;MLNQSCSFRRDERMIVKIGDIFESKCSTIVNTVNCVGVMGKGIALEFKKKYPEMYLDYVQKCNDGMVKTGKPYIYENGDGSKILNFPTKDHWRSPSRLSFVVEGLEWFVKNYENYQIDSIAFPPLGCGNGGLTWDVVGPIMYQKLSGLPISIEIYAPFGTSRNEITEEFLMKNATEADIQGKTNSKINPKWYLILEAVRQLNSRTYSLKVGRTIYQKICYVLTRNGVDTGFVFSKGSYGPYSTSVKDSVTALANANLITEKTLGRMVSLSVSEHVIIQKEKFSDAEWQAMVKTVDLFGRIKSTEQAEMVATVLYSYEELNKSGNQESDKDVYDYVIDWKPYWKEEKEFEICDTIHNLAMMSLITVKHSDELMDTILV
;
A
#
# COMPACT_ATOMS: atom_id res chain seq x y z
N MET A 1 1.19 -1.88 -62.27
CA MET A 1 1.84 -0.59 -61.95
C MET A 1 1.06 0.09 -60.87
N LEU A 2 1.79 0.70 -59.97
CA LEU A 2 1.41 1.44 -58.76
C LEU A 2 1.34 0.60 -57.49
N ASN A 3 2.57 0.32 -56.96
CA ASN A 3 2.84 0.14 -55.54
C ASN A 3 2.44 1.43 -54.81
N GLN A 4 1.39 1.40 -54.03
CA GLN A 4 1.20 2.35 -52.94
C GLN A 4 1.77 1.75 -51.68
N SER A 5 3.00 2.13 -51.35
CA SER A 5 3.61 1.99 -50.06
C SER A 5 2.75 2.75 -49.05
N CYS A 6 1.99 2.03 -48.25
CA CYS A 6 1.32 2.56 -47.08
C CYS A 6 2.43 2.87 -46.06
N SER A 7 2.95 4.11 -46.08
CA SER A 7 3.81 4.62 -45.06
C SER A 7 2.96 4.75 -43.78
N PHE A 8 3.21 3.93 -42.78
CA PHE A 8 2.74 4.14 -41.41
C PHE A 8 3.25 5.53 -40.96
N ARG A 9 2.41 6.54 -41.00
CA ARG A 9 2.68 7.82 -40.33
C ARG A 9 2.69 7.49 -38.82
N ARG A 10 3.78 7.83 -38.14
CA ARG A 10 3.83 7.85 -36.68
C ARG A 10 2.62 8.59 -36.16
N ASP A 11 1.93 8.03 -35.20
CA ASP A 11 0.74 8.64 -34.60
C ASP A 11 1.16 9.84 -33.74
N GLU A 12 1.23 11.03 -34.34
CA GLU A 12 1.58 12.29 -33.67
C GLU A 12 0.54 12.70 -32.60
N ARG A 13 -0.51 11.90 -32.44
CA ARG A 13 -1.63 12.19 -31.53
C ARG A 13 -1.40 11.77 -30.09
N MET A 14 -0.42 10.94 -29.81
CA MET A 14 -0.10 10.52 -28.44
C MET A 14 1.30 10.94 -28.04
N ILE A 15 1.39 11.67 -26.92
CA ILE A 15 2.65 12.19 -26.37
C ILE A 15 2.80 11.72 -24.93
N VAL A 16 3.97 11.13 -24.61
CA VAL A 16 4.35 10.84 -23.22
C VAL A 16 5.40 11.85 -22.78
N LYS A 17 5.15 12.55 -21.67
CA LYS A 17 5.99 13.66 -21.21
C LYS A 17 6.04 13.75 -19.67
N ILE A 18 6.98 14.53 -19.17
CA ILE A 18 7.09 14.90 -17.75
C ILE A 18 6.68 16.37 -17.63
N GLY A 19 5.83 16.70 -16.66
CA GLY A 19 5.37 18.08 -16.46
C GLY A 19 4.15 18.17 -15.55
N ASP A 20 3.58 19.36 -15.47
CA ASP A 20 2.33 19.61 -14.77
C ASP A 20 1.13 19.37 -15.71
N ILE A 21 0.25 18.46 -15.33
CA ILE A 21 -0.95 18.14 -16.12
C ILE A 21 -1.91 19.33 -16.23
N PHE A 22 -1.88 20.28 -15.30
CA PHE A 22 -2.70 21.49 -15.35
C PHE A 22 -2.25 22.49 -16.40
N GLU A 23 -1.08 22.28 -17.02
CA GLU A 23 -0.60 23.03 -18.20
C GLU A 23 -1.07 22.43 -19.52
N SER A 24 -1.75 21.28 -19.48
CA SER A 24 -2.30 20.61 -20.67
C SER A 24 -3.32 21.50 -21.39
N LYS A 25 -3.33 21.40 -22.72
CA LYS A 25 -4.32 22.06 -23.59
C LYS A 25 -5.47 21.13 -24.01
N CYS A 26 -5.47 19.91 -23.50
CA CYS A 26 -6.55 18.96 -23.77
C CYS A 26 -7.88 19.45 -23.17
N SER A 27 -8.97 19.21 -23.88
CA SER A 27 -10.34 19.52 -23.44
C SER A 27 -10.76 18.70 -22.20
N THR A 28 -10.11 17.56 -21.99
CA THR A 28 -10.37 16.70 -20.83
C THR A 28 -9.08 16.44 -20.07
N ILE A 29 -9.14 16.54 -18.73
CA ILE A 29 -8.03 16.16 -17.82
C ILE A 29 -8.48 15.09 -16.85
N VAL A 30 -7.59 14.14 -16.55
CA VAL A 30 -7.89 12.99 -15.68
C VAL A 30 -7.46 13.27 -14.24
N ASN A 31 -8.39 13.08 -13.32
CA ASN A 31 -8.17 13.16 -11.87
C ASN A 31 -8.22 11.78 -11.24
N THR A 32 -7.15 11.34 -10.60
CA THR A 32 -7.14 10.06 -9.88
C THR A 32 -7.79 10.17 -8.51
N VAL A 33 -8.84 9.39 -8.28
CA VAL A 33 -9.67 9.47 -7.07
C VAL A 33 -9.81 8.12 -6.34
N ASN A 34 -10.42 8.16 -5.17
CA ASN A 34 -10.92 6.99 -4.44
C ASN A 34 -12.45 6.91 -4.50
N CYS A 35 -13.07 5.93 -3.82
CA CYS A 35 -14.52 5.76 -3.84
C CYS A 35 -15.24 6.30 -2.57
N VAL A 36 -14.53 7.05 -1.71
CA VAL A 36 -15.06 7.50 -0.41
C VAL A 36 -15.03 9.03 -0.21
N GLY A 37 -14.94 9.80 -1.28
CA GLY A 37 -15.10 11.26 -1.24
C GLY A 37 -13.91 12.06 -0.69
N VAL A 38 -12.70 11.46 -0.56
CA VAL A 38 -11.55 12.13 0.05
C VAL A 38 -10.52 12.54 -1.01
N MET A 39 -10.29 13.85 -1.12
CA MET A 39 -9.22 14.47 -1.93
C MET A 39 -8.26 15.23 -1.00
N GLY A 40 -7.40 14.50 -0.29
CA GLY A 40 -6.54 15.06 0.78
C GLY A 40 -5.06 15.17 0.45
N LYS A 41 -4.57 14.58 -0.66
CA LYS A 41 -3.16 14.57 -1.04
C LYS A 41 -2.98 14.46 -2.57
N GLY A 42 -1.77 14.83 -3.03
CA GLY A 42 -1.35 14.67 -4.42
C GLY A 42 -2.26 15.41 -5.40
N ILE A 43 -2.36 14.90 -6.61
CA ILE A 43 -3.11 15.54 -7.71
C ILE A 43 -4.58 15.78 -7.35
N ALA A 44 -5.23 14.86 -6.63
CA ALA A 44 -6.63 15.02 -6.22
C ALA A 44 -6.86 16.25 -5.34
N LEU A 45 -5.90 16.59 -4.45
CA LEU A 45 -5.98 17.80 -3.65
C LEU A 45 -5.91 19.06 -4.51
N GLU A 46 -5.06 19.07 -5.53
CA GLU A 46 -4.95 20.22 -6.46
C GLU A 46 -6.23 20.35 -7.29
N PHE A 47 -6.82 19.26 -7.76
CA PHE A 47 -8.13 19.27 -8.41
C PHE A 47 -9.22 19.84 -7.49
N LYS A 48 -9.26 19.42 -6.21
CA LYS A 48 -10.21 19.98 -5.23
C LYS A 48 -10.09 21.49 -5.08
N LYS A 49 -8.85 22.01 -5.06
CA LYS A 49 -8.62 23.46 -4.94
C LYS A 49 -9.03 24.20 -6.19
N LYS A 50 -8.73 23.64 -7.36
CA LYS A 50 -8.94 24.30 -8.66
C LYS A 50 -10.40 24.16 -9.14
N TYR A 51 -11.08 23.07 -8.80
CA TYR A 51 -12.43 22.72 -9.23
C TYR A 51 -13.32 22.36 -8.05
N PRO A 52 -13.71 23.31 -7.19
CA PRO A 52 -14.46 23.04 -5.97
C PRO A 52 -15.86 22.44 -6.24
N GLU A 53 -16.51 22.82 -7.31
CA GLU A 53 -17.84 22.28 -7.70
C GLU A 53 -17.73 20.81 -8.13
N MET A 54 -16.72 20.45 -8.89
CA MET A 54 -16.42 19.04 -9.22
C MET A 54 -16.20 18.23 -7.94
N TYR A 55 -15.51 18.81 -6.96
CA TYR A 55 -15.29 18.11 -5.68
C TYR A 55 -16.58 17.86 -4.93
N LEU A 56 -17.53 18.81 -4.92
CA LEU A 56 -18.85 18.62 -4.28
C LEU A 56 -19.66 17.53 -4.99
N ASP A 57 -19.69 17.52 -6.32
CA ASP A 57 -20.32 16.46 -7.15
C ASP A 57 -19.68 15.09 -6.85
N TYR A 58 -18.35 15.03 -6.79
CA TYR A 58 -17.64 13.80 -6.46
C TYR A 58 -18.00 13.26 -5.07
N VAL A 59 -18.04 14.12 -4.04
CA VAL A 59 -18.41 13.72 -2.67
C VAL A 59 -19.84 13.18 -2.65
N GLN A 60 -20.77 13.86 -3.32
CA GLN A 60 -22.16 13.39 -3.41
C GLN A 60 -22.26 12.03 -4.07
N LYS A 61 -21.61 11.84 -5.23
CA LYS A 61 -21.60 10.53 -5.93
C LYS A 61 -20.96 9.41 -5.12
N CYS A 62 -19.94 9.73 -4.30
CA CYS A 62 -19.35 8.75 -3.38
C CYS A 62 -20.34 8.34 -2.28
N ASN A 63 -21.06 9.31 -1.68
CA ASN A 63 -22.06 9.05 -0.65
C ASN A 63 -23.23 8.19 -1.20
N ASP A 64 -23.59 8.40 -2.45
CA ASP A 64 -24.62 7.62 -3.15
C ASP A 64 -24.13 6.25 -3.63
N GLY A 65 -22.85 5.91 -3.40
CA GLY A 65 -22.26 4.64 -3.84
C GLY A 65 -22.10 4.49 -5.35
N MET A 66 -22.15 5.60 -6.09
CA MET A 66 -22.06 5.63 -7.56
C MET A 66 -20.61 5.51 -8.04
N VAL A 67 -19.63 5.99 -7.27
CA VAL A 67 -18.21 5.93 -7.62
C VAL A 67 -17.66 4.56 -7.27
N LYS A 68 -17.18 3.83 -8.30
CA LYS A 68 -16.63 2.47 -8.16
C LYS A 68 -15.29 2.36 -8.87
N THR A 69 -14.38 1.56 -8.32
CA THR A 69 -13.10 1.26 -8.97
C THR A 69 -13.30 0.68 -10.36
N GLY A 70 -12.40 0.98 -11.30
CA GLY A 70 -12.49 0.53 -12.68
C GLY A 70 -13.62 1.16 -13.51
N LYS A 71 -14.40 2.09 -12.93
CA LYS A 71 -15.49 2.80 -13.60
C LYS A 71 -15.32 4.31 -13.47
N PRO A 72 -14.49 4.93 -14.32
CA PRO A 72 -14.38 6.40 -14.40
C PRO A 72 -15.71 7.06 -14.73
N TYR A 73 -15.84 8.34 -14.37
CA TYR A 73 -16.97 9.14 -14.75
C TYR A 73 -16.56 10.58 -15.10
N ILE A 74 -17.33 11.24 -15.94
CA ILE A 74 -17.08 12.60 -16.42
C ILE A 74 -17.83 13.60 -15.53
N TYR A 75 -17.12 14.68 -15.19
CA TYR A 75 -17.69 15.95 -14.73
C TYR A 75 -17.42 17.01 -15.80
N GLU A 76 -18.43 17.74 -16.21
CA GLU A 76 -18.33 18.82 -17.19
C GLU A 76 -18.39 20.17 -16.46
N ASN A 77 -17.36 21.00 -16.68
CA ASN A 77 -17.30 22.34 -16.15
C ASN A 77 -18.22 23.28 -16.93
N GLY A 78 -18.58 24.42 -16.34
CA GLY A 78 -19.42 25.41 -17.00
C GLY A 78 -18.83 26.07 -18.27
N ASP A 79 -17.52 25.93 -18.50
CA ASP A 79 -16.79 26.35 -19.68
C ASP A 79 -16.72 25.27 -20.79
N GLY A 80 -17.33 24.11 -20.56
CA GLY A 80 -17.31 22.95 -21.44
C GLY A 80 -16.06 22.06 -21.35
N SER A 81 -15.08 22.42 -20.53
CA SER A 81 -13.96 21.53 -20.25
C SER A 81 -14.42 20.36 -19.35
N LYS A 82 -13.75 19.21 -19.48
CA LYS A 82 -14.16 17.99 -18.79
C LYS A 82 -13.09 17.48 -17.84
N ILE A 83 -13.54 16.90 -16.74
CA ILE A 83 -12.69 16.18 -15.77
C ILE A 83 -13.15 14.73 -15.73
N LEU A 84 -12.25 13.82 -16.10
CA LEU A 84 -12.47 12.38 -15.96
C LEU A 84 -12.01 11.96 -14.56
N ASN A 85 -12.92 11.80 -13.63
CA ASN A 85 -12.63 11.24 -12.32
C ASN A 85 -12.40 9.72 -12.47
N PHE A 86 -11.16 9.28 -12.21
CA PHE A 86 -10.67 7.92 -12.44
C PHE A 86 -10.39 7.22 -11.11
N PRO A 87 -11.29 6.34 -10.63
CA PRO A 87 -11.13 5.68 -9.34
C PRO A 87 -10.05 4.59 -9.39
N THR A 88 -8.85 4.90 -8.90
CA THR A 88 -7.73 3.97 -8.80
C THR A 88 -7.66 3.24 -7.45
N LYS A 89 -8.53 3.61 -6.51
CA LYS A 89 -8.61 3.07 -5.14
C LYS A 89 -10.07 2.98 -4.68
N ASP A 90 -10.38 1.96 -3.92
CA ASP A 90 -11.64 1.87 -3.17
C ASP A 90 -11.67 2.83 -1.98
N HIS A 91 -10.57 2.91 -1.24
CA HIS A 91 -10.43 3.79 -0.08
C HIS A 91 -9.12 4.58 -0.13
N TRP A 92 -9.09 5.83 0.38
CA TRP A 92 -7.92 6.69 0.33
C TRP A 92 -6.67 6.12 1.05
N ARG A 93 -6.86 5.22 2.02
CA ARG A 93 -5.79 4.51 2.73
C ARG A 93 -5.28 3.29 1.97
N SER A 94 -6.07 2.73 1.05
CA SER A 94 -5.72 1.52 0.29
C SER A 94 -4.69 1.82 -0.80
N PRO A 95 -3.83 0.85 -1.19
CA PRO A 95 -3.02 0.96 -2.39
C PRO A 95 -3.91 0.99 -3.63
N SER A 96 -3.40 1.55 -4.72
CA SER A 96 -4.00 1.36 -6.03
C SER A 96 -3.76 -0.08 -6.50
N ARG A 97 -4.73 -0.65 -7.21
CA ARG A 97 -4.58 -1.96 -7.85
C ARG A 97 -4.43 -1.77 -9.36
N LEU A 98 -3.55 -2.57 -9.94
CA LEU A 98 -3.33 -2.53 -11.38
C LEU A 98 -4.60 -2.89 -12.15
N SER A 99 -5.41 -3.85 -11.66
CA SER A 99 -6.70 -4.21 -12.23
C SER A 99 -7.66 -3.02 -12.34
N PHE A 100 -7.69 -2.13 -11.33
CA PHE A 100 -8.54 -0.94 -11.38
C PHE A 100 -8.09 0.06 -12.45
N VAL A 101 -6.77 0.13 -12.69
CA VAL A 101 -6.23 0.96 -13.79
C VAL A 101 -6.60 0.37 -15.14
N VAL A 102 -6.42 -0.95 -15.32
CA VAL A 102 -6.75 -1.66 -16.58
C VAL A 102 -8.24 -1.55 -16.88
N GLU A 103 -9.10 -1.90 -15.93
CA GLU A 103 -10.57 -1.81 -16.07
C GLU A 103 -11.03 -0.39 -16.39
N GLY A 104 -10.44 0.60 -15.72
CA GLY A 104 -10.76 2.01 -15.96
C GLY A 104 -10.31 2.51 -17.34
N LEU A 105 -9.15 2.08 -17.84
CA LEU A 105 -8.69 2.37 -19.20
C LEU A 105 -9.60 1.68 -20.25
N GLU A 106 -10.00 0.44 -20.02
CA GLU A 106 -10.93 -0.27 -20.88
C GLU A 106 -12.32 0.39 -20.91
N TRP A 107 -12.78 0.86 -19.75
CA TRP A 107 -13.99 1.66 -19.68
C TRP A 107 -13.86 2.94 -20.52
N PHE A 108 -12.73 3.65 -20.39
CA PHE A 108 -12.48 4.87 -21.15
C PHE A 108 -12.47 4.60 -22.67
N VAL A 109 -11.73 3.60 -23.12
CA VAL A 109 -11.65 3.20 -24.55
C VAL A 109 -13.02 2.87 -25.14
N LYS A 110 -13.93 2.30 -24.35
CA LYS A 110 -15.29 1.96 -24.78
C LYS A 110 -16.25 3.15 -24.77
N ASN A 111 -15.95 4.21 -24.02
CA ASN A 111 -16.94 5.26 -23.73
C ASN A 111 -16.53 6.66 -24.19
N TYR A 112 -15.27 6.93 -24.57
CA TYR A 112 -14.78 8.28 -24.87
C TYR A 112 -15.60 8.99 -25.97
N GLU A 113 -16.08 8.27 -26.98
CA GLU A 113 -16.92 8.81 -28.06
C GLU A 113 -18.28 9.26 -27.52
N ASN A 114 -18.90 8.50 -26.60
CA ASN A 114 -20.19 8.84 -26.00
C ASN A 114 -20.13 10.17 -25.24
N TYR A 115 -18.95 10.50 -24.71
CA TYR A 115 -18.70 11.76 -24.00
C TYR A 115 -18.06 12.83 -24.86
N GLN A 116 -17.94 12.60 -26.19
CA GLN A 116 -17.38 13.57 -27.17
C GLN A 116 -15.99 14.06 -26.70
N ILE A 117 -15.10 13.14 -26.31
CA ILE A 117 -13.74 13.45 -25.91
C ILE A 117 -12.86 13.39 -27.16
N ASP A 118 -12.30 14.55 -27.56
CA ASP A 118 -11.39 14.71 -28.66
C ASP A 118 -9.92 14.85 -28.28
N SER A 119 -9.69 15.24 -27.02
CA SER A 119 -8.36 15.36 -26.44
C SER A 119 -8.39 15.11 -24.93
N ILE A 120 -7.37 14.38 -24.43
CA ILE A 120 -7.32 14.01 -23.01
C ILE A 120 -5.89 13.94 -22.47
N ALA A 121 -5.70 14.41 -21.23
CA ALA A 121 -4.45 14.31 -20.50
C ALA A 121 -4.59 13.39 -19.29
N PHE A 122 -3.72 12.37 -19.23
CA PHE A 122 -3.65 11.39 -18.13
C PHE A 122 -2.47 11.66 -17.20
N PRO A 123 -2.67 11.69 -15.89
CA PRO A 123 -1.57 11.60 -14.94
C PRO A 123 -1.03 10.15 -14.86
N PRO A 124 0.10 9.89 -14.17
CA PRO A 124 0.59 8.53 -13.97
C PRO A 124 -0.35 7.76 -13.03
N LEU A 125 -1.29 7.01 -13.60
CA LEU A 125 -2.39 6.36 -12.89
C LEU A 125 -1.87 5.44 -11.77
N GLY A 126 -2.24 5.77 -10.52
CA GLY A 126 -1.87 4.96 -9.36
C GLY A 126 -0.39 5.01 -8.95
N CYS A 127 0.51 5.72 -9.68
CA CYS A 127 1.96 5.74 -9.38
C CYS A 127 2.19 6.71 -8.22
N GLY A 128 2.03 7.52 -7.66
CA GLY A 128 2.35 8.33 -6.48
C GLY A 128 1.84 7.69 -5.19
N ASN A 129 0.86 8.29 -4.55
CA ASN A 129 0.24 7.79 -3.33
C ASN A 129 -0.48 6.43 -3.50
N GLY A 130 -0.57 5.91 -4.73
CA GLY A 130 -1.14 4.61 -5.06
C GLY A 130 -0.18 3.44 -4.88
N GLY A 131 1.13 3.70 -4.98
CA GLY A 131 2.17 2.69 -4.81
C GLY A 131 2.41 1.81 -6.04
N LEU A 132 1.78 2.10 -7.20
CA LEU A 132 2.13 1.47 -8.47
C LEU A 132 3.41 2.11 -9.04
N THR A 133 4.15 1.37 -9.85
CA THR A 133 5.39 1.83 -10.47
C THR A 133 5.19 2.16 -11.94
N TRP A 134 5.92 3.15 -12.43
CA TRP A 134 5.80 3.63 -13.81
C TRP A 134 6.23 2.59 -14.85
N ASP A 135 7.25 1.79 -14.54
CA ASP A 135 7.72 0.69 -15.39
C ASP A 135 6.66 -0.36 -15.70
N VAL A 136 5.58 -0.40 -14.91
CA VAL A 136 4.41 -1.26 -15.12
C VAL A 136 3.25 -0.48 -15.73
N VAL A 137 2.90 0.67 -15.14
CA VAL A 137 1.71 1.43 -15.52
C VAL A 137 1.88 2.17 -16.85
N GLY A 138 3.07 2.74 -17.10
CA GLY A 138 3.35 3.49 -18.32
C GLY A 138 3.13 2.67 -19.61
N PRO A 139 3.73 1.47 -19.74
CA PRO A 139 3.48 0.57 -20.87
C PRO A 139 2.01 0.21 -21.05
N ILE A 140 1.27 -0.06 -19.97
CA ILE A 140 -0.16 -0.40 -20.04
C ILE A 140 -0.99 0.77 -20.56
N MET A 141 -0.75 1.97 -20.01
CA MET A 141 -1.43 3.18 -20.48
C MET A 141 -1.15 3.41 -21.96
N TYR A 142 0.12 3.33 -22.37
CA TYR A 142 0.54 3.52 -23.73
C TYR A 142 -0.17 2.55 -24.68
N GLN A 143 -0.15 1.26 -24.38
CA GLN A 143 -0.74 0.22 -25.26
C GLN A 143 -2.27 0.30 -25.35
N LYS A 144 -2.94 0.53 -24.21
CA LYS A 144 -4.42 0.64 -24.20
C LYS A 144 -4.92 1.88 -24.93
N LEU A 145 -4.12 2.95 -25.01
CA LEU A 145 -4.54 4.23 -25.55
C LEU A 145 -4.01 4.51 -26.97
N SER A 146 -2.93 3.87 -27.41
CA SER A 146 -2.24 4.19 -28.68
C SER A 146 -3.07 3.97 -29.94
N GLY A 147 -4.16 3.21 -29.90
CA GLY A 147 -5.03 2.98 -31.05
C GLY A 147 -6.18 4.00 -31.22
N LEU A 148 -6.30 4.95 -30.30
CA LEU A 148 -7.44 5.88 -30.30
C LEU A 148 -7.22 7.06 -31.28
N PRO A 149 -8.26 7.49 -32.04
CA PRO A 149 -8.15 8.57 -33.03
C PRO A 149 -8.24 9.98 -32.42
N ILE A 150 -7.89 10.14 -31.14
CA ILE A 150 -7.94 11.39 -30.38
C ILE A 150 -6.56 11.84 -29.92
N SER A 151 -6.41 13.10 -29.51
CA SER A 151 -5.15 13.62 -28.95
C SER A 151 -4.99 13.19 -27.51
N ILE A 152 -3.86 12.53 -27.17
CA ILE A 152 -3.61 11.98 -25.84
C ILE A 152 -2.27 12.48 -25.31
N GLU A 153 -2.29 13.05 -24.13
CA GLU A 153 -1.10 13.36 -23.35
C GLU A 153 -1.03 12.41 -22.14
N ILE A 154 0.10 11.72 -21.96
CA ILE A 154 0.38 10.90 -20.77
C ILE A 154 1.52 11.56 -20.01
N TYR A 155 1.27 11.90 -18.76
CA TYR A 155 2.27 12.48 -17.87
C TYR A 155 2.94 11.38 -17.04
N ALA A 156 4.25 11.21 -17.22
CA ALA A 156 5.06 10.33 -16.38
C ALA A 156 5.35 10.99 -15.03
N PRO A 157 5.66 10.22 -13.97
CA PRO A 157 6.06 10.77 -12.68
C PRO A 157 7.26 11.71 -12.78
N PHE A 158 7.33 12.73 -11.94
CA PHE A 158 8.54 13.54 -11.81
C PHE A 158 9.73 12.66 -11.40
N GLY A 159 10.88 12.86 -12.05
CA GLY A 159 12.07 12.04 -11.85
C GLY A 159 12.15 10.77 -12.69
N THR A 160 11.14 10.47 -13.52
CA THR A 160 11.22 9.41 -14.52
C THR A 160 12.38 9.68 -15.49
N SER A 161 13.18 8.66 -15.77
CA SER A 161 14.28 8.72 -16.72
C SER A 161 13.76 8.96 -18.14
N ARG A 162 14.50 9.73 -18.97
CA ARG A 162 14.13 9.95 -20.37
C ARG A 162 13.97 8.66 -21.18
N ASN A 163 14.71 7.62 -20.82
CA ASN A 163 14.62 6.32 -21.49
C ASN A 163 13.30 5.60 -21.18
N GLU A 164 12.65 5.92 -20.03
CA GLU A 164 11.39 5.29 -19.59
C GLU A 164 10.13 5.97 -20.15
N ILE A 165 10.31 7.00 -20.95
CA ILE A 165 9.21 7.66 -21.70
C ILE A 165 9.35 7.48 -23.20
N THR A 166 10.32 6.68 -23.67
CA THR A 166 10.48 6.36 -25.09
C THR A 166 9.46 5.32 -25.53
N GLU A 167 9.07 5.40 -26.81
CA GLU A 167 8.19 4.41 -27.44
C GLU A 167 8.73 2.98 -27.28
N GLU A 168 10.04 2.80 -27.46
CA GLU A 168 10.69 1.49 -27.28
C GLU A 168 10.49 0.93 -25.88
N PHE A 169 10.60 1.76 -24.84
CA PHE A 169 10.35 1.34 -23.46
C PHE A 169 8.87 1.02 -23.23
N LEU A 170 7.98 1.88 -23.71
CA LEU A 170 6.54 1.77 -23.49
C LEU A 170 5.89 0.63 -24.29
N MET A 171 6.49 0.22 -25.40
CA MET A 171 6.08 -0.96 -26.17
C MET A 171 6.65 -2.26 -25.63
N LYS A 172 7.68 -2.20 -24.77
CA LYS A 172 8.26 -3.39 -24.13
C LYS A 172 7.33 -3.93 -23.05
N ASN A 173 6.88 -5.18 -23.23
CA ASN A 173 6.34 -6.04 -22.16
C ASN A 173 5.06 -5.54 -21.45
N ALA A 174 4.00 -5.33 -22.18
CA ALA A 174 2.72 -5.04 -21.55
C ALA A 174 1.64 -6.08 -21.85
N THR A 175 1.98 -7.35 -21.96
CA THR A 175 0.96 -8.39 -21.87
C THR A 175 0.54 -8.55 -20.41
N GLU A 176 -0.75 -8.84 -20.16
CA GLU A 176 -1.27 -9.07 -18.80
C GLU A 176 -0.50 -10.21 -18.09
N ALA A 177 0.00 -11.19 -18.85
CA ALA A 177 0.84 -12.27 -18.34
C ALA A 177 2.22 -11.77 -17.87
N ASP A 178 2.84 -10.82 -18.57
CA ASP A 178 4.13 -10.22 -18.18
C ASP A 178 3.98 -9.32 -16.95
N ILE A 179 2.83 -8.65 -16.84
CA ILE A 179 2.47 -7.82 -15.70
C ILE A 179 2.28 -8.68 -14.46
N GLN A 180 1.54 -9.78 -14.59
CA GLN A 180 1.34 -10.77 -13.53
C GLN A 180 2.67 -11.43 -13.14
N GLY A 181 3.52 -11.79 -14.12
CA GLY A 181 4.85 -12.34 -13.91
C GLY A 181 5.80 -11.38 -13.20
N LYS A 182 5.84 -10.10 -13.58
CA LYS A 182 6.66 -9.07 -12.93
C LYS A 182 6.18 -8.72 -11.51
N THR A 183 4.87 -8.72 -11.30
CA THR A 183 4.29 -8.52 -9.96
C THR A 183 4.64 -9.70 -9.05
N ASN A 184 4.55 -10.93 -9.55
CA ASN A 184 4.91 -12.13 -8.80
C ASN A 184 6.43 -12.25 -8.55
N SER A 185 7.29 -11.76 -9.47
CA SER A 185 8.75 -11.78 -9.28
C SER A 185 9.25 -10.85 -8.16
N LYS A 186 8.44 -9.89 -7.72
CA LYS A 186 8.74 -8.98 -6.60
C LYS A 186 8.28 -9.51 -5.24
N ILE A 187 7.60 -10.66 -5.20
CA ILE A 187 7.08 -11.24 -3.95
C ILE A 187 8.15 -12.15 -3.35
N ASN A 188 8.65 -11.76 -2.16
CA ASN A 188 9.53 -12.63 -1.39
C ASN A 188 8.74 -13.89 -0.97
N PRO A 189 9.24 -15.11 -1.27
CA PRO A 189 8.56 -16.35 -0.91
C PRO A 189 8.26 -16.47 0.60
N LYS A 190 9.06 -15.82 1.46
CA LYS A 190 8.85 -15.82 2.91
C LYS A 190 7.63 -15.00 3.34
N TRP A 191 7.12 -14.11 2.48
CA TRP A 191 5.87 -13.39 2.78
C TRP A 191 4.64 -14.29 2.84
N TYR A 192 4.70 -15.51 2.28
CA TYR A 192 3.63 -16.48 2.46
C TYR A 192 3.47 -16.93 3.91
N LEU A 193 4.54 -16.87 4.74
CA LEU A 193 4.42 -17.07 6.21
C LEU A 193 3.65 -15.93 6.87
N ILE A 194 3.83 -14.70 6.39
CA ILE A 194 3.04 -13.54 6.84
C ILE A 194 1.56 -13.74 6.49
N LEU A 195 1.29 -14.18 5.24
CA LEU A 195 -0.08 -14.47 4.80
C LEU A 195 -0.72 -15.56 5.67
N GLU A 196 0.03 -16.63 6.02
CA GLU A 196 -0.48 -17.68 6.89
C GLU A 196 -0.79 -17.15 8.29
N ALA A 197 0.10 -16.34 8.88
CA ALA A 197 -0.15 -15.70 10.16
C ALA A 197 -1.42 -14.82 10.13
N VAL A 198 -1.60 -14.01 9.08
CA VAL A 198 -2.80 -13.19 8.89
C VAL A 198 -4.05 -14.05 8.78
N ARG A 199 -4.00 -15.15 8.01
CA ARG A 199 -5.12 -16.08 7.84
C ARG A 199 -5.55 -16.70 9.17
N GLN A 200 -4.59 -17.25 9.92
CA GLN A 200 -4.85 -17.89 11.20
C GLN A 200 -5.40 -16.90 12.24
N LEU A 201 -4.87 -15.68 12.32
CA LEU A 201 -5.37 -14.65 13.22
C LEU A 201 -6.79 -14.22 12.86
N ASN A 202 -7.06 -14.00 11.57
CA ASN A 202 -8.41 -13.60 11.13
C ASN A 202 -9.46 -14.69 11.27
N SER A 203 -9.07 -15.99 11.29
CA SER A 203 -9.98 -17.11 11.51
C SER A 203 -10.41 -17.28 12.97
N ARG A 204 -9.65 -16.73 13.91
CA ARG A 204 -9.95 -16.83 15.35
C ARG A 204 -11.08 -15.85 15.73
N THR A 205 -12.11 -16.32 16.40
CA THR A 205 -13.31 -15.55 16.73
C THR A 205 -13.03 -14.32 17.61
N TYR A 206 -12.07 -14.45 18.54
CA TYR A 206 -11.76 -13.41 19.53
C TYR A 206 -10.43 -12.69 19.29
N SER A 207 -9.76 -12.95 18.17
CA SER A 207 -8.53 -12.25 17.81
C SER A 207 -8.84 -10.88 17.20
N LEU A 208 -7.92 -9.94 17.46
CA LEU A 208 -7.94 -8.64 16.81
C LEU A 208 -7.79 -8.83 15.30
N LYS A 209 -8.70 -8.24 14.51
CA LYS A 209 -8.59 -8.29 13.05
C LYS A 209 -7.32 -7.58 12.58
N VAL A 210 -6.62 -8.21 11.64
CA VAL A 210 -5.33 -7.71 11.18
C VAL A 210 -5.54 -6.48 10.28
N GLY A 211 -5.33 -5.30 10.86
CA GLY A 211 -5.21 -4.04 10.12
C GLY A 211 -3.75 -3.77 9.75
N ARG A 212 -3.49 -2.64 9.08
CA ARG A 212 -2.14 -2.27 8.62
C ARG A 212 -1.12 -2.14 9.75
N THR A 213 -1.52 -1.58 10.89
CA THR A 213 -0.64 -1.46 12.06
C THR A 213 -0.26 -2.83 12.61
N ILE A 214 -1.23 -3.71 12.77
CA ILE A 214 -0.99 -5.09 13.23
C ILE A 214 -0.14 -5.86 12.22
N TYR A 215 -0.42 -5.72 10.93
CA TYR A 215 0.37 -6.33 9.85
C TYR A 215 1.86 -5.92 9.93
N GLN A 216 2.12 -4.62 10.16
CA GLN A 216 3.47 -4.11 10.36
C GLN A 216 4.19 -4.79 11.52
N LYS A 217 3.49 -5.05 12.63
CA LYS A 217 4.05 -5.69 13.82
C LYS A 217 4.22 -7.21 13.61
N ILE A 218 3.32 -7.86 12.91
CA ILE A 218 3.48 -9.26 12.49
C ILE A 218 4.75 -9.42 11.65
N CYS A 219 4.94 -8.55 10.65
CA CYS A 219 6.15 -8.54 9.82
C CYS A 219 7.41 -8.34 10.66
N TYR A 220 7.39 -7.42 11.62
CA TYR A 220 8.50 -7.18 12.52
C TYR A 220 8.84 -8.44 13.35
N VAL A 221 7.85 -9.03 14.01
CA VAL A 221 8.07 -10.19 14.88
C VAL A 221 8.54 -11.43 14.09
N LEU A 222 8.04 -11.63 12.87
CA LEU A 222 8.52 -12.70 12.00
C LEU A 222 9.99 -12.49 11.59
N THR A 223 10.37 -11.25 11.21
CA THR A 223 11.76 -10.91 10.86
C THR A 223 12.67 -11.12 12.05
N ARG A 224 12.28 -10.63 13.23
CA ARG A 224 12.96 -10.83 14.50
C ARG A 224 13.19 -12.31 14.82
N ASN A 225 12.20 -13.15 14.56
CA ASN A 225 12.26 -14.59 14.82
C ASN A 225 13.06 -15.37 13.73
N GLY A 226 13.83 -14.68 12.89
CA GLY A 226 14.76 -15.28 11.95
C GLY A 226 14.17 -15.61 10.57
N VAL A 227 12.96 -15.14 10.26
CA VAL A 227 12.42 -15.26 8.88
C VAL A 227 13.02 -14.16 8.02
N ASP A 228 13.69 -14.53 6.93
CA ASP A 228 14.24 -13.57 5.96
C ASP A 228 13.13 -12.93 5.12
N THR A 229 12.44 -11.98 5.72
CA THR A 229 11.37 -11.23 5.06
C THR A 229 11.88 -10.15 4.09
N GLY A 230 13.16 -9.80 4.17
CA GLY A 230 13.77 -8.68 3.47
C GLY A 230 13.38 -7.29 4.03
N PHE A 231 12.67 -7.23 5.17
CA PHE A 231 12.31 -5.98 5.80
C PHE A 231 13.37 -5.48 6.77
N VAL A 232 13.64 -4.18 6.72
CA VAL A 232 14.49 -3.48 7.69
C VAL A 232 13.63 -2.55 8.51
N PHE A 233 13.71 -2.65 9.84
CA PHE A 233 12.90 -1.87 10.77
C PHE A 233 13.71 -0.79 11.46
N SER A 234 13.06 0.33 11.74
CA SER A 234 13.60 1.46 12.50
C SER A 234 12.55 2.01 13.47
N LYS A 235 12.95 2.88 14.38
CA LYS A 235 12.04 3.57 15.29
C LYS A 235 11.00 4.39 14.52
N GLY A 236 9.73 4.17 14.77
CA GLY A 236 8.62 4.92 14.19
C GLY A 236 7.66 5.45 15.25
N SER A 237 6.74 6.33 14.85
CA SER A 237 5.76 6.93 15.78
C SER A 237 4.87 5.90 16.47
N TYR A 238 4.62 4.76 15.84
CA TYR A 238 3.79 3.66 16.37
C TYR A 238 4.61 2.38 16.56
N GLY A 239 5.82 2.49 17.16
CA GLY A 239 6.74 1.37 17.36
C GLY A 239 7.57 1.05 16.10
N PRO A 240 8.25 -0.12 16.03
CA PRO A 240 9.10 -0.46 14.89
C PRO A 240 8.36 -0.39 13.57
N TYR A 241 8.97 0.27 12.58
CA TYR A 241 8.35 0.56 11.28
C TYR A 241 9.31 0.27 10.12
N SER A 242 8.76 -0.23 9.02
CA SER A 242 9.46 -0.40 7.75
C SER A 242 8.60 0.11 6.60
N THR A 243 9.16 0.96 5.74
CA THR A 243 8.48 1.44 4.53
C THR A 243 8.21 0.31 3.53
N SER A 244 9.13 -0.64 3.41
CA SER A 244 9.00 -1.79 2.51
C SER A 244 7.87 -2.74 2.90
N VAL A 245 7.40 -2.74 4.15
CA VAL A 245 6.17 -3.46 4.54
C VAL A 245 4.93 -2.86 3.87
N LYS A 246 4.88 -1.54 3.70
CA LYS A 246 3.79 -0.89 2.94
C LYS A 246 3.84 -1.29 1.46
N ASP A 247 5.04 -1.37 0.90
CA ASP A 247 5.23 -1.78 -0.49
C ASP A 247 4.86 -3.26 -0.69
N SER A 248 5.13 -4.11 0.32
CA SER A 248 4.70 -5.51 0.28
C SER A 248 3.17 -5.67 0.24
N VAL A 249 2.43 -4.85 0.98
CA VAL A 249 0.94 -4.84 0.92
C VAL A 249 0.49 -4.52 -0.50
N THR A 250 1.10 -3.53 -1.15
CA THR A 250 0.79 -3.17 -2.53
C THR A 250 1.10 -4.32 -3.51
N ALA A 251 2.28 -4.94 -3.37
CA ALA A 251 2.67 -6.07 -4.21
C ALA A 251 1.73 -7.27 -4.04
N LEU A 252 1.42 -7.63 -2.79
CA LEU A 252 0.49 -8.73 -2.48
C LEU A 252 -0.93 -8.46 -2.97
N ALA A 253 -1.42 -7.22 -2.85
CA ALA A 253 -2.74 -6.84 -3.36
C ALA A 253 -2.80 -6.88 -4.89
N ASN A 254 -1.75 -6.42 -5.58
CA ASN A 254 -1.66 -6.48 -7.04
C ASN A 254 -1.54 -7.93 -7.56
N ALA A 255 -0.95 -8.82 -6.77
CA ALA A 255 -0.91 -10.26 -7.06
C ALA A 255 -2.21 -10.99 -6.67
N ASN A 256 -3.24 -10.29 -6.21
CA ASN A 256 -4.50 -10.84 -5.70
C ASN A 256 -4.34 -11.81 -4.51
N LEU A 257 -3.22 -11.74 -3.79
CA LEU A 257 -2.97 -12.62 -2.63
C LEU A 257 -3.64 -12.11 -1.36
N ILE A 258 -3.88 -10.80 -1.27
CA ILE A 258 -4.61 -10.17 -0.17
C ILE A 258 -5.70 -9.22 -0.70
N THR A 259 -6.71 -9.02 0.15
CA THR A 259 -7.75 -8.00 -0.04
C THR A 259 -7.82 -7.10 1.18
N GLU A 260 -8.11 -5.82 0.95
CA GLU A 260 -8.41 -4.86 2.02
C GLU A 260 -9.93 -4.64 2.09
N LYS A 261 -10.50 -4.78 3.28
CA LYS A 261 -11.91 -4.46 3.53
C LYS A 261 -12.00 -3.34 4.54
N THR A 262 -12.77 -2.32 4.24
CA THR A 262 -13.05 -1.23 5.17
C THR A 262 -14.15 -1.67 6.14
N LEU A 263 -13.85 -1.62 7.43
CA LEU A 263 -14.78 -1.88 8.54
C LEU A 263 -14.94 -0.59 9.34
N GLY A 264 -15.92 0.24 8.97
CA GLY A 264 -16.08 1.59 9.53
C GLY A 264 -14.83 2.46 9.28
N ARG A 265 -14.13 2.88 10.35
CA ARG A 265 -12.88 3.67 10.26
C ARG A 265 -11.62 2.82 10.12
N MET A 266 -11.72 1.50 10.21
CA MET A 266 -10.58 0.57 10.16
C MET A 266 -10.49 -0.08 8.79
N VAL A 267 -9.26 -0.46 8.42
CA VAL A 267 -8.99 -1.30 7.24
C VAL A 267 -8.51 -2.66 7.75
N SER A 268 -9.17 -3.73 7.34
CA SER A 268 -8.77 -5.10 7.63
C SER A 268 -8.14 -5.72 6.39
N LEU A 269 -7.00 -6.39 6.57
CA LEU A 269 -6.34 -7.20 5.57
C LEU A 269 -6.85 -8.64 5.66
N SER A 270 -7.20 -9.23 4.53
CA SER A 270 -7.62 -10.63 4.44
C SER A 270 -6.84 -11.33 3.33
N VAL A 271 -6.44 -12.57 3.57
CA VAL A 271 -5.81 -13.42 2.55
C VAL A 271 -6.88 -13.94 1.61
N SER A 272 -6.60 -13.90 0.31
CA SER A 272 -7.53 -14.39 -0.72
C SER A 272 -7.72 -15.90 -0.61
N GLU A 273 -8.95 -16.39 -0.86
CA GLU A 273 -9.32 -17.81 -0.67
C GLU A 273 -8.52 -18.78 -1.53
N HIS A 274 -8.13 -18.37 -2.73
CA HIS A 274 -7.35 -19.20 -3.66
C HIS A 274 -5.87 -19.36 -3.25
N VAL A 275 -5.39 -18.63 -2.24
CA VAL A 275 -3.99 -18.72 -1.80
C VAL A 275 -3.75 -20.01 -1.03
N ILE A 276 -2.95 -20.91 -1.60
CA ILE A 276 -2.54 -22.16 -0.97
C ILE A 276 -1.12 -21.98 -0.41
N ILE A 277 -0.96 -22.20 0.88
CA ILE A 277 0.33 -22.12 1.57
C ILE A 277 0.75 -23.53 1.97
N GLN A 278 1.85 -23.99 1.38
CA GLN A 278 2.39 -25.32 1.59
C GLN A 278 3.50 -25.27 2.63
N LYS A 279 3.29 -25.94 3.77
CA LYS A 279 4.27 -25.97 4.88
C LYS A 279 5.63 -26.50 4.41
N GLU A 280 5.64 -27.44 3.50
CA GLU A 280 6.81 -28.15 2.98
C GLU A 280 7.78 -27.22 2.24
N LYS A 281 7.34 -26.00 1.86
CA LYS A 281 8.19 -24.97 1.24
C LYS A 281 9.02 -24.15 2.22
N PHE A 282 8.85 -24.38 3.51
CA PHE A 282 9.51 -23.65 4.58
C PHE A 282 10.25 -24.62 5.49
N SER A 283 11.33 -24.16 6.11
CA SER A 283 12.00 -24.92 7.14
C SER A 283 11.11 -25.01 8.40
N ASP A 284 11.34 -26.04 9.22
CA ASP A 284 10.62 -26.17 10.49
C ASP A 284 10.84 -24.95 11.40
N ALA A 285 12.04 -24.36 11.39
CA ALA A 285 12.35 -23.15 12.16
C ALA A 285 11.50 -21.96 11.71
N GLU A 286 11.38 -21.72 10.41
CA GLU A 286 10.55 -20.64 9.85
C GLU A 286 9.06 -20.85 10.14
N TRP A 287 8.60 -22.10 10.03
CA TRP A 287 7.21 -22.42 10.35
C TRP A 287 6.93 -22.23 11.84
N GLN A 288 7.84 -22.63 12.72
CA GLN A 288 7.72 -22.39 14.16
C GLN A 288 7.77 -20.90 14.51
N ALA A 289 8.58 -20.10 13.81
CA ALA A 289 8.58 -18.64 13.96
C ALA A 289 7.22 -18.04 13.64
N MET A 290 6.56 -18.52 12.58
CA MET A 290 5.20 -18.11 12.23
C MET A 290 4.19 -18.53 13.31
N VAL A 291 4.24 -19.78 13.79
CA VAL A 291 3.35 -20.28 14.85
C VAL A 291 3.50 -19.47 16.15
N LYS A 292 4.73 -19.19 16.58
CA LYS A 292 5.00 -18.32 17.74
C LYS A 292 4.45 -16.91 17.56
N THR A 293 4.58 -16.36 16.35
CA THR A 293 4.02 -15.04 16.01
C THR A 293 2.50 -15.05 16.12
N VAL A 294 1.83 -16.07 15.59
CA VAL A 294 0.37 -16.23 15.69
C VAL A 294 -0.09 -16.42 17.16
N ASP A 295 0.69 -17.15 17.98
CA ASP A 295 0.36 -17.31 19.40
C ASP A 295 0.47 -15.96 20.14
N LEU A 296 1.54 -15.21 19.92
CA LEU A 296 1.73 -13.88 20.51
C LEU A 296 0.58 -12.93 20.12
N PHE A 297 0.30 -12.79 18.82
CA PHE A 297 -0.75 -11.87 18.36
C PHE A 297 -2.16 -12.34 18.68
N GLY A 298 -2.37 -13.65 18.89
CA GLY A 298 -3.65 -14.19 19.35
C GLY A 298 -4.02 -13.77 20.77
N ARG A 299 -3.04 -13.36 21.58
CA ARG A 299 -3.22 -12.85 22.96
C ARG A 299 -3.44 -11.34 23.02
N ILE A 300 -3.05 -10.61 21.99
CA ILE A 300 -3.15 -9.16 21.90
C ILE A 300 -4.60 -8.75 21.63
N LYS A 301 -5.11 -7.77 22.39
CA LYS A 301 -6.52 -7.33 22.36
C LYS A 301 -6.72 -5.96 21.74
N SER A 302 -5.66 -5.15 21.63
CA SER A 302 -5.76 -3.81 21.04
C SER A 302 -4.54 -3.46 20.18
N THR A 303 -4.69 -2.43 19.35
CA THR A 303 -3.60 -1.90 18.53
C THR A 303 -2.51 -1.28 19.39
N GLU A 304 -2.90 -0.64 20.50
CA GLU A 304 -1.97 -0.04 21.46
C GLU A 304 -1.13 -1.13 22.14
N GLN A 305 -1.74 -2.24 22.54
CA GLN A 305 -1.01 -3.37 23.12
C GLN A 305 -0.03 -3.98 22.11
N ALA A 306 -0.42 -4.08 20.82
CA ALA A 306 0.49 -4.54 19.77
C ALA A 306 1.66 -3.58 19.54
N GLU A 307 1.42 -2.27 19.62
CA GLU A 307 2.46 -1.26 19.55
C GLU A 307 3.43 -1.39 20.71
N MET A 308 2.92 -1.53 21.94
CA MET A 308 3.72 -1.66 23.15
C MET A 308 4.60 -2.91 23.11
N VAL A 309 4.01 -4.07 22.83
CA VAL A 309 4.76 -5.35 22.70
C VAL A 309 5.88 -5.22 21.67
N ALA A 310 5.58 -4.69 20.49
CA ALA A 310 6.60 -4.54 19.46
C ALA A 310 7.67 -3.51 19.82
N THR A 311 7.31 -2.43 20.53
CA THR A 311 8.25 -1.40 21.00
C THR A 311 9.20 -1.99 22.05
N VAL A 312 8.70 -2.75 23.03
CA VAL A 312 9.53 -3.42 24.04
C VAL A 312 10.46 -4.44 23.40
N LEU A 313 9.96 -5.28 22.49
CA LEU A 313 10.79 -6.25 21.77
C LEU A 313 11.93 -5.58 20.99
N TYR A 314 11.64 -4.47 20.32
CA TYR A 314 12.64 -3.73 19.56
C TYR A 314 13.67 -3.06 20.49
N SER A 315 13.22 -2.48 21.60
CA SER A 315 14.10 -1.85 22.60
C SER A 315 15.07 -2.87 23.19
N TYR A 316 14.58 -4.05 23.55
CA TYR A 316 15.39 -5.15 24.01
C TYR A 316 16.43 -5.61 22.97
N GLU A 317 16.06 -5.70 21.68
CA GLU A 317 17.01 -6.08 20.64
C GLU A 317 18.10 -5.04 20.41
N GLU A 318 17.75 -3.75 20.42
CA GLU A 318 18.72 -2.68 20.25
C GLU A 318 19.75 -2.65 21.39
N LEU A 319 19.31 -2.86 22.61
CA LEU A 319 20.18 -2.96 23.79
C LEU A 319 21.12 -4.19 23.73
N ASN A 320 20.58 -5.35 23.35
CA ASN A 320 21.37 -6.59 23.28
C ASN A 320 22.41 -6.62 22.14
N LYS A 321 22.40 -5.68 21.19
CA LYS A 321 23.46 -5.57 20.17
C LYS A 321 24.84 -5.36 20.79
N SER A 322 24.94 -4.81 21.99
CA SER A 322 26.19 -4.64 22.74
C SER A 322 26.71 -5.92 23.39
N GLY A 323 25.91 -7.00 23.43
CA GLY A 323 26.27 -8.29 24.01
C GLY A 323 26.21 -8.35 25.52
N ASN A 324 25.71 -7.31 26.18
CA ASN A 324 25.50 -7.27 27.64
C ASN A 324 24.13 -7.88 27.96
N GLN A 325 24.01 -8.47 29.16
CA GLN A 325 22.72 -8.92 29.67
C GLN A 325 22.05 -7.74 30.39
N GLU A 326 21.07 -7.15 29.73
CA GLU A 326 20.36 -5.96 30.19
C GLU A 326 19.31 -6.29 31.26
N SER A 327 18.98 -5.29 32.09
CA SER A 327 17.91 -5.40 33.08
C SER A 327 16.55 -5.02 32.46
N ASP A 328 15.48 -5.39 33.18
CA ASP A 328 14.12 -4.92 32.84
C ASP A 328 14.04 -3.40 32.91
N LYS A 329 14.80 -2.75 33.83
CA LYS A 329 14.90 -1.29 33.93
C LYS A 329 15.56 -0.67 32.72
N ASP A 330 16.63 -1.25 32.18
CA ASP A 330 17.28 -0.75 30.97
C ASP A 330 16.33 -0.77 29.77
N VAL A 331 15.53 -1.86 29.64
CA VAL A 331 14.50 -1.96 28.59
C VAL A 331 13.42 -0.90 28.77
N TYR A 332 12.96 -0.70 30.02
CA TYR A 332 11.97 0.33 30.35
C TYR A 332 12.50 1.73 29.98
N ASP A 333 13.70 2.07 30.42
CA ASP A 333 14.30 3.39 30.15
C ASP A 333 14.47 3.64 28.64
N TYR A 334 14.89 2.63 27.88
CA TYR A 334 14.98 2.75 26.42
C TYR A 334 13.59 2.96 25.76
N VAL A 335 12.54 2.33 26.28
CA VAL A 335 11.17 2.56 25.81
C VAL A 335 10.73 3.98 26.11
N ILE A 336 11.02 4.51 27.30
CA ILE A 336 10.65 5.88 27.68
C ILE A 336 11.45 6.92 26.88
N ASP A 337 12.73 6.70 26.62
CA ASP A 337 13.52 7.56 25.74
C ASP A 337 12.94 7.65 24.32
N TRP A 338 12.39 6.56 23.84
CA TRP A 338 11.73 6.53 22.53
C TRP A 338 10.30 7.12 22.57
N LYS A 339 9.57 6.91 23.67
CA LYS A 339 8.15 7.26 23.86
C LYS A 339 7.95 8.06 25.16
N PRO A 340 8.49 9.28 25.27
CA PRO A 340 8.47 10.02 26.55
C PRO A 340 7.07 10.26 27.11
N TYR A 341 6.06 10.37 26.21
CA TYR A 341 4.66 10.56 26.61
C TYR A 341 4.02 9.32 27.24
N TRP A 342 4.68 8.14 27.21
CA TRP A 342 4.19 6.94 27.90
C TRP A 342 4.56 6.91 29.38
N LYS A 343 5.49 7.76 29.82
CA LYS A 343 6.04 7.73 31.18
C LYS A 343 4.95 7.91 32.24
N GLU A 344 4.04 8.85 32.04
CA GLU A 344 2.99 9.17 33.03
C GLU A 344 1.71 8.31 32.84
N GLU A 345 1.45 7.89 31.61
CA GLU A 345 0.16 7.28 31.27
C GLU A 345 0.20 5.74 31.21
N LYS A 346 1.39 5.13 31.01
CA LYS A 346 1.54 3.71 30.66
C LYS A 346 2.69 2.99 31.37
N GLU A 347 3.17 3.53 32.47
CA GLU A 347 4.28 2.95 33.22
C GLU A 347 3.99 1.49 33.62
N PHE A 348 2.85 1.25 34.23
CA PHE A 348 2.43 -0.09 34.65
C PHE A 348 2.33 -1.07 33.46
N GLU A 349 1.71 -0.64 32.35
CA GLU A 349 1.54 -1.48 31.16
C GLU A 349 2.88 -1.82 30.49
N ILE A 350 3.87 -0.92 30.54
CA ILE A 350 5.22 -1.19 30.02
C ILE A 350 5.90 -2.26 30.88
N CYS A 351 5.89 -2.09 32.22
CA CYS A 351 6.47 -3.03 33.15
C CYS A 351 5.82 -4.42 33.04
N ASP A 352 4.50 -4.46 33.03
CA ASP A 352 3.73 -5.71 32.83
C ASP A 352 4.06 -6.37 31.48
N THR A 353 4.21 -5.57 30.41
CA THR A 353 4.59 -6.09 29.09
C THR A 353 6.00 -6.69 29.11
N ILE A 354 6.98 -6.04 29.73
CA ILE A 354 8.36 -6.57 29.87
C ILE A 354 8.34 -7.91 30.60
N HIS A 355 7.66 -7.98 31.73
CA HIS A 355 7.56 -9.23 32.53
C HIS A 355 6.82 -10.33 31.79
N ASN A 356 5.70 -10.03 31.14
CA ASN A 356 4.96 -11.00 30.33
C ASN A 356 5.80 -11.56 29.18
N LEU A 357 6.57 -10.73 28.50
CA LEU A 357 7.47 -11.17 27.43
C LEU A 357 8.65 -12.02 27.97
N ALA A 358 9.15 -11.70 29.15
CA ALA A 358 10.17 -12.51 29.82
C ALA A 358 9.60 -13.90 30.25
N MET A 359 8.40 -13.94 30.83
CA MET A 359 7.71 -15.19 31.18
C MET A 359 7.42 -16.06 29.94
N MET A 360 7.15 -15.45 28.81
CA MET A 360 6.96 -16.14 27.51
C MET A 360 8.30 -16.54 26.86
N SER A 361 9.44 -16.27 27.48
CA SER A 361 10.78 -16.50 26.93
C SER A 361 11.02 -15.80 25.56
N LEU A 362 10.37 -14.68 25.34
CA LEU A 362 10.58 -13.84 24.17
C LEU A 362 11.71 -12.84 24.36
N ILE A 363 12.03 -12.50 25.61
CA ILE A 363 13.18 -11.72 26.05
C ILE A 363 13.80 -12.37 27.27
N THR A 364 15.06 -12.05 27.56
CA THR A 364 15.77 -12.51 28.78
C THR A 364 16.39 -11.31 29.46
N VAL A 365 15.83 -10.88 30.57
CA VAL A 365 16.25 -9.68 31.29
C VAL A 365 16.61 -10.06 32.73
N LYS A 366 17.52 -9.29 33.38
CA LYS A 366 17.72 -9.33 34.83
C LYS A 366 16.64 -8.50 35.49
N HIS A 367 16.08 -9.03 36.59
CA HIS A 367 15.13 -8.25 37.37
C HIS A 367 15.87 -7.19 38.20
N SER A 368 15.31 -5.98 38.24
CA SER A 368 15.75 -4.86 39.07
C SER A 368 14.74 -4.63 40.22
N ASP A 369 15.23 -4.33 41.38
CA ASP A 369 14.37 -4.02 42.54
C ASP A 369 13.51 -2.77 42.32
N GLU A 370 14.03 -1.81 41.53
CA GLU A 370 13.36 -0.54 41.21
C GLU A 370 12.07 -0.71 40.41
N LEU A 371 11.94 -1.74 39.56
CA LEU A 371 10.73 -1.99 38.78
C LEU A 371 9.73 -2.89 39.51
N MET A 372 10.19 -3.70 40.51
CA MET A 372 9.32 -4.56 41.30
C MET A 372 8.34 -3.74 42.14
N ASP A 373 8.76 -2.61 42.68
CA ASP A 373 7.90 -1.74 43.50
C ASP A 373 6.73 -1.14 42.70
N THR A 374 6.88 -0.97 41.39
CA THR A 374 5.83 -0.42 40.53
C THR A 374 4.70 -1.42 40.21
N ILE A 375 4.96 -2.73 40.39
CA ILE A 375 3.98 -3.80 40.08
C ILE A 375 3.20 -4.26 41.30
N LEU A 376 3.71 -4.00 42.49
CA LEU A 376 3.11 -4.42 43.76
C LEU A 376 2.16 -3.40 44.40
N VAL A 377 1.98 -2.24 43.76
CA VAL A 377 1.02 -1.18 44.11
C VAL A 377 -0.21 -1.25 43.23
#